data_38e67e05248b5eda81385bb9a738dce6
#
_entry.id   38e67e05248b5eda81385bb9a738dce6
#
_cell.length_a   1.000
_cell.length_b   1.000
_cell.length_c   1.000
_cell.angle_alpha   90.00
_cell.angle_beta   90.00
_cell.angle_gamma   90.00
#
_symmetry.space_group_name_H-M   'P 1'
#
loop_
_entity.id
_entity.type
_entity.pdbx_description
1 polymer ?
#
loop_
_entity_poly.entity_id
_entity_poly.type
_entity_poly.pdbx_seq_one_letter_code
_entity_poly.pdbx_strand_id
1 'polypeptide(L)'
;MRRRRNGAVFLLVLVGAGCEAIDPALRPDDQLISELGLTERDRVYTVSLATGVGERAEPDSIVVQPGDYLQFVSSDWLIHEVHFDSAIMDDQARSFMVVTGQMNSPPLLQQGARFVLSFEDAPLGTYPFRLRGNREDGRGVIVVAPPHGAP
;
A
#
# COMPACT_ATOMS: atom_id res chain seq x y z
N MET A 1 -63.29 25.48 25.90
CA MET A 1 -61.86 25.76 25.87
C MET A 1 -61.09 24.43 25.79
N ARG A 2 -60.60 24.07 24.59
CA ARG A 2 -59.78 22.88 24.38
C ARG A 2 -58.33 23.32 24.11
N ARG A 3 -57.42 23.05 25.07
CA ARG A 3 -55.96 23.27 24.91
C ARG A 3 -55.37 22.13 24.05
N ARG A 4 -54.90 22.47 22.86
CA ARG A 4 -54.05 21.60 22.05
C ARG A 4 -52.62 21.60 22.61
N ARG A 5 -52.15 20.40 23.04
CA ARG A 5 -50.74 20.16 23.41
C ARG A 5 -50.01 19.80 22.11
N ASN A 6 -49.15 20.68 21.65
CA ASN A 6 -48.17 20.38 20.58
C ASN A 6 -47.04 19.57 21.18
N GLY A 7 -47.00 18.29 20.87
CA GLY A 7 -45.82 17.44 21.14
C GLY A 7 -44.78 17.66 20.06
N ALA A 8 -43.68 18.28 20.41
CA ALA A 8 -42.49 18.32 19.54
C ALA A 8 -41.80 16.95 19.58
N VAL A 9 -41.81 16.24 18.46
CA VAL A 9 -41.02 15.02 18.28
C VAL A 9 -39.62 15.44 17.94
N PHE A 10 -38.67 15.25 18.86
CA PHE A 10 -37.24 15.39 18.59
C PHE A 10 -36.78 14.12 17.90
N LEU A 11 -36.48 14.24 16.60
CA LEU A 11 -35.82 13.17 15.84
C LEU A 11 -34.32 13.18 16.17
N LEU A 12 -33.89 12.25 17.02
CA LEU A 12 -32.47 12.06 17.33
C LEU A 12 -31.82 11.33 16.16
N VAL A 13 -31.09 12.07 15.29
CA VAL A 13 -30.28 11.48 14.24
C VAL A 13 -28.99 10.95 14.90
N LEU A 14 -28.93 9.64 15.13
CA LEU A 14 -27.70 8.95 15.48
C LEU A 14 -26.79 8.90 14.23
N VAL A 15 -25.83 9.82 14.16
CA VAL A 15 -24.71 9.71 13.22
C VAL A 15 -23.82 8.59 13.76
N GLY A 16 -24.00 7.40 13.24
CA GLY A 16 -23.08 6.29 13.47
C GLY A 16 -21.75 6.61 12.80
N ALA A 17 -20.73 6.99 13.58
CA ALA A 17 -19.35 6.95 13.13
C ALA A 17 -19.00 5.48 12.90
N GLY A 18 -19.10 5.02 11.65
CA GLY A 18 -18.64 3.71 11.25
C GLY A 18 -17.12 3.67 11.42
N CYS A 19 -16.63 3.01 12.46
CA CYS A 19 -15.23 2.58 12.49
C CYS A 19 -15.10 1.54 11.37
N GLU A 20 -14.53 1.95 10.24
CA GLU A 20 -14.20 1.05 9.16
C GLU A 20 -13.10 0.10 9.69
N ALA A 21 -13.50 -1.13 9.99
CA ALA A 21 -12.56 -2.13 10.48
C ALA A 21 -11.57 -2.46 9.36
N ILE A 22 -10.28 -2.34 9.66
CA ILE A 22 -9.21 -2.70 8.72
C ILE A 22 -9.31 -4.19 8.44
N ASP A 23 -9.23 -4.55 7.15
CA ASP A 23 -9.15 -5.94 6.71
C ASP A 23 -8.01 -6.65 7.45
N PRO A 24 -8.27 -7.76 8.16
CA PRO A 24 -7.23 -8.51 8.86
C PRO A 24 -6.05 -8.92 7.97
N ALA A 25 -6.28 -9.12 6.67
CA ALA A 25 -5.24 -9.44 5.70
C ALA A 25 -4.26 -8.28 5.43
N LEU A 26 -4.64 -7.04 5.76
CA LEU A 26 -3.81 -5.85 5.61
C LEU A 26 -3.13 -5.41 6.91
N ARG A 27 -3.31 -6.14 8.00
CA ARG A 27 -2.65 -5.80 9.26
C ARG A 27 -1.15 -6.09 9.19
N PRO A 28 -0.29 -5.21 9.74
CA PRO A 28 1.12 -5.52 9.85
C PRO A 28 1.35 -6.72 10.77
N ASP A 29 2.33 -7.54 10.44
CA ASP A 29 2.80 -8.60 11.33
C ASP A 29 3.65 -8.04 12.49
N ASP A 30 3.92 -8.88 13.49
CA ASP A 30 4.67 -8.48 14.68
C ASP A 30 6.07 -7.94 14.36
N GLN A 31 6.69 -8.44 13.29
CA GLN A 31 8.00 -7.98 12.85
C GLN A 31 7.93 -6.55 12.33
N LEU A 32 6.96 -6.23 11.45
CA LEU A 32 6.75 -4.88 10.93
C LEU A 32 6.36 -3.89 12.03
N ILE A 33 5.53 -4.31 12.97
CA ILE A 33 5.20 -3.51 14.15
C ILE A 33 6.47 -3.17 14.94
N SER A 34 7.31 -4.16 15.20
CA SER A 34 8.54 -3.98 15.98
C SER A 34 9.61 -3.17 15.27
N GLU A 35 9.84 -3.43 13.98
CA GLU A 35 10.94 -2.81 13.21
C GLU A 35 10.62 -1.40 12.72
N LEU A 36 9.38 -1.16 12.32
CA LEU A 36 8.96 0.11 11.70
C LEU A 36 8.06 0.96 12.61
N GLY A 37 7.72 0.48 13.81
CA GLY A 37 6.83 1.19 14.73
C GLY A 37 5.39 1.27 14.23
N LEU A 38 4.97 0.36 13.35
CA LEU A 38 3.62 0.31 12.84
C LEU A 38 2.63 -0.08 13.95
N THR A 39 1.36 0.20 13.72
CA THR A 39 0.27 -0.14 14.62
C THR A 39 -0.72 -1.05 13.93
N GLU A 40 -1.62 -1.68 14.68
CA GLU A 40 -2.73 -2.48 14.10
C GLU A 40 -3.70 -1.66 13.22
N ARG A 41 -3.55 -0.34 13.18
CA ARG A 41 -4.35 0.58 12.36
C ARG A 41 -3.71 0.88 11.01
N ASP A 42 -2.44 0.52 10.84
CA ASP A 42 -1.73 0.70 9.59
C ASP A 42 -2.11 -0.43 8.62
N ARG A 43 -2.22 -0.08 7.35
CA ARG A 43 -2.51 -1.06 6.28
C ARG A 43 -1.23 -1.38 5.54
N VAL A 44 -0.91 -2.66 5.46
CA VAL A 44 0.25 -3.17 4.77
C VAL A 44 -0.19 -4.13 3.66
N TYR A 45 0.01 -3.72 2.43
CA TYR A 45 -0.22 -4.56 1.26
C TYR A 45 0.99 -5.44 1.00
N THR A 46 0.77 -6.63 0.47
CA THR A 46 1.86 -7.57 0.15
C THR A 46 1.86 -7.90 -1.33
N VAL A 47 3.04 -7.79 -1.94
CA VAL A 47 3.34 -8.25 -3.28
C VAL A 47 4.39 -9.35 -3.17
N SER A 48 4.04 -10.57 -3.55
CA SER A 48 4.97 -11.69 -3.57
C SER A 48 5.84 -11.65 -4.82
N LEU A 49 7.14 -11.87 -4.65
CA LEU A 49 8.10 -11.96 -5.74
C LEU A 49 8.50 -13.42 -5.95
N ALA A 50 8.46 -13.87 -7.19
CA ALA A 50 8.83 -15.22 -7.57
C ALA A 50 9.47 -15.24 -8.96
N THR A 51 10.35 -16.23 -9.18
CA THR A 51 10.92 -16.50 -10.50
C THR A 51 10.22 -17.71 -11.12
N GLY A 52 9.69 -17.50 -12.33
CA GLY A 52 9.16 -18.57 -13.17
C GLY A 52 9.92 -18.62 -14.49
N VAL A 53 9.22 -18.42 -15.62
CA VAL A 53 9.87 -18.19 -16.93
C VAL A 53 10.64 -16.86 -16.88
N GLY A 54 10.08 -15.84 -16.20
CA GLY A 54 10.69 -14.56 -15.87
C GLY A 54 10.42 -14.19 -14.43
N GLU A 55 10.91 -13.02 -14.02
CA GLU A 55 10.61 -12.44 -12.71
C GLU A 55 9.13 -12.03 -12.67
N ARG A 56 8.43 -12.31 -11.56
CA ARG A 56 7.00 -12.02 -11.41
C ARG A 56 6.69 -11.40 -10.07
N ALA A 57 5.79 -10.43 -10.10
CA ALA A 57 5.11 -9.89 -8.93
C ALA A 57 3.66 -10.42 -8.88
N GLU A 58 3.20 -10.80 -7.70
CA GLU A 58 1.82 -11.24 -7.48
C GLU A 58 1.23 -10.50 -6.27
N PRO A 59 0.27 -9.61 -6.48
CA PRO A 59 -0.23 -9.12 -7.76
C PRO A 59 0.78 -8.23 -8.50
N ASP A 60 0.71 -8.13 -9.82
CA ASP A 60 1.53 -7.24 -10.64
C ASP A 60 0.97 -5.80 -10.72
N SER A 61 -0.26 -5.61 -10.27
CA SER A 61 -0.92 -4.31 -10.14
C SER A 61 -1.66 -4.23 -8.82
N ILE A 62 -1.43 -3.14 -8.08
CA ILE A 62 -2.05 -2.95 -6.78
C ILE A 62 -2.40 -1.49 -6.55
N VAL A 63 -3.53 -1.25 -5.87
CA VAL A 63 -3.99 0.09 -5.50
C VAL A 63 -3.78 0.28 -4.01
N VAL A 64 -3.12 1.38 -3.63
CA VAL A 64 -2.90 1.81 -2.25
C VAL A 64 -3.41 3.25 -2.07
N GLN A 65 -3.50 3.71 -0.83
CA GLN A 65 -3.87 5.08 -0.50
C GLN A 65 -2.68 5.80 0.14
N PRO A 66 -2.63 7.14 0.11
CA PRO A 66 -1.68 7.88 0.93
C PRO A 66 -1.80 7.47 2.40
N GLY A 67 -0.66 7.18 3.05
CA GLY A 67 -0.60 6.66 4.42
C GLY A 67 -0.55 5.14 4.53
N ASP A 68 -0.75 4.39 3.45
CA ASP A 68 -0.59 2.94 3.44
C ASP A 68 0.89 2.54 3.34
N TYR A 69 1.15 1.27 3.64
CA TYR A 69 2.43 0.61 3.43
C TYR A 69 2.27 -0.51 2.40
N LEU A 70 3.35 -0.82 1.71
CA LEU A 70 3.42 -1.98 0.81
C LEU A 70 4.75 -2.69 1.04
N GLN A 71 4.72 -4.00 1.12
CA GLN A 71 5.91 -4.82 1.15
C GLN A 71 6.02 -5.70 -0.09
N PHE A 72 7.21 -5.75 -0.66
CA PHE A 72 7.61 -6.80 -1.57
C PHE A 72 8.27 -7.92 -0.77
N VAL A 73 7.83 -9.15 -0.96
CA VAL A 73 8.33 -10.32 -0.21
C VAL A 73 8.80 -11.38 -1.18
N SER A 74 10.06 -11.77 -1.07
CA SER A 74 10.58 -12.91 -1.84
C SER A 74 9.89 -14.20 -1.40
N SER A 75 9.29 -14.93 -2.33
CA SER A 75 8.62 -16.20 -2.07
C SER A 75 9.49 -17.42 -2.40
N ASP A 76 10.66 -17.21 -2.96
CA ASP A 76 11.63 -18.28 -3.27
C ASP A 76 13.04 -17.93 -2.77
N TRP A 77 14.03 -18.75 -3.12
CA TRP A 77 15.43 -18.59 -2.72
C TRP A 77 16.29 -17.91 -3.79
N LEU A 78 15.67 -17.31 -4.80
CA LEU A 78 16.37 -16.59 -5.85
C LEU A 78 16.49 -15.11 -5.51
N ILE A 79 17.38 -14.42 -6.22
CA ILE A 79 17.62 -13.00 -6.01
C ILE A 79 16.55 -12.20 -6.72
N HIS A 80 15.95 -11.25 -6.00
CA HIS A 80 15.01 -10.29 -6.54
C HIS A 80 15.44 -8.87 -6.19
N GLU A 81 15.30 -7.97 -7.15
CA GLU A 81 15.47 -6.53 -6.94
C GLU A 81 14.27 -5.79 -7.54
N VAL A 82 13.77 -4.78 -6.83
CA VAL A 82 12.69 -3.91 -7.28
C VAL A 82 13.29 -2.56 -7.66
N HIS A 83 13.05 -2.12 -8.90
CA HIS A 83 13.50 -0.84 -9.42
C HIS A 83 12.32 -0.05 -9.96
N PHE A 84 12.06 1.14 -9.41
CA PHE A 84 11.03 2.01 -9.94
C PHE A 84 11.49 2.71 -11.21
N ASP A 85 10.61 2.76 -12.23
CA ASP A 85 10.93 3.30 -13.55
C ASP A 85 10.72 4.82 -13.58
N SER A 86 11.76 5.56 -13.23
CA SER A 86 11.71 7.03 -13.17
C SER A 86 11.40 7.70 -14.51
N ALA A 87 11.60 7.00 -15.63
CA ALA A 87 11.40 7.56 -16.96
C ALA A 87 9.91 7.72 -17.33
N ILE A 88 9.06 6.88 -16.73
CA ILE A 88 7.61 6.87 -16.99
C ILE A 88 6.76 7.28 -15.80
N MET A 89 7.38 7.65 -14.67
CA MET A 89 6.70 8.27 -13.54
C MET A 89 6.47 9.76 -13.80
N ASP A 90 5.37 10.29 -13.25
CA ASP A 90 5.22 11.74 -13.19
C ASP A 90 6.24 12.39 -12.24
N ASP A 91 6.42 13.70 -12.36
CA ASP A 91 7.46 14.42 -11.63
C ASP A 91 7.25 14.41 -10.11
N GLN A 92 5.99 14.43 -9.64
CA GLN A 92 5.68 14.43 -8.21
C GLN A 92 5.95 13.06 -7.59
N ALA A 93 5.48 11.99 -8.23
CA ALA A 93 5.73 10.61 -7.81
C ALA A 93 7.24 10.30 -7.80
N ARG A 94 7.95 10.71 -8.85
CA ARG A 94 9.42 10.54 -8.94
C ARG A 94 10.13 11.29 -7.82
N SER A 95 9.77 12.56 -7.59
CA SER A 95 10.36 13.37 -6.52
C SER A 95 10.14 12.74 -5.15
N PHE A 96 8.92 12.26 -4.88
CA PHE A 96 8.58 11.57 -3.65
C PHE A 96 9.47 10.33 -3.44
N MET A 97 9.57 9.46 -4.44
CA MET A 97 10.37 8.23 -4.34
C MET A 97 11.87 8.49 -4.16
N VAL A 98 12.39 9.56 -4.78
CA VAL A 98 13.79 9.99 -4.61
C VAL A 98 14.05 10.53 -3.21
N VAL A 99 13.20 11.45 -2.74
CA VAL A 99 13.35 12.09 -1.42
C VAL A 99 13.23 11.07 -0.29
N THR A 100 12.32 10.10 -0.43
CA THR A 100 12.14 9.02 0.56
C THR A 100 13.15 7.88 0.44
N GLY A 101 14.00 7.89 -0.60
CA GLY A 101 15.02 6.86 -0.82
C GLY A 101 14.46 5.50 -1.24
N GLN A 102 13.24 5.48 -1.79
CA GLN A 102 12.49 4.24 -2.10
C GLN A 102 12.57 3.81 -3.58
N MET A 103 13.43 4.43 -4.39
CA MET A 103 13.54 4.14 -5.83
C MET A 103 13.99 2.72 -6.15
N ASN A 104 14.77 2.10 -5.28
CA ASN A 104 15.32 0.77 -5.51
C ASN A 104 15.37 -0.02 -4.21
N SER A 105 15.06 -1.30 -4.29
CA SER A 105 15.29 -2.20 -3.17
C SER A 105 16.77 -2.58 -3.06
N PRO A 106 17.24 -2.97 -1.88
CA PRO A 106 18.41 -3.83 -1.81
C PRO A 106 18.10 -5.19 -2.46
N PRO A 107 19.12 -5.98 -2.86
CA PRO A 107 18.91 -7.34 -3.30
C PRO A 107 18.23 -8.19 -2.20
N LEU A 108 17.10 -8.80 -2.53
CA LEU A 108 16.38 -9.73 -1.67
C LEU A 108 16.95 -11.13 -1.94
N LEU A 109 17.75 -11.63 -1.02
CA LEU A 109 18.64 -12.79 -1.25
C LEU A 109 18.08 -14.12 -0.75
N GLN A 110 16.92 -14.11 -0.09
CA GLN A 110 16.38 -15.33 0.53
C GLN A 110 14.85 -15.26 0.61
N GLN A 111 14.26 -16.43 0.70
CA GLN A 111 12.82 -16.53 0.94
C GLN A 111 12.43 -15.78 2.22
N GLY A 112 11.37 -14.99 2.15
CA GLY A 112 10.89 -14.14 3.23
C GLY A 112 11.62 -12.80 3.37
N ALA A 113 12.70 -12.56 2.60
CA ALA A 113 13.31 -11.23 2.54
C ALA A 113 12.29 -10.22 2.00
N ARG A 114 12.27 -9.03 2.60
CA ARG A 114 11.25 -8.03 2.29
C ARG A 114 11.84 -6.64 2.04
N PHE A 115 11.16 -5.89 1.20
CA PHE A 115 11.39 -4.46 0.96
C PHE A 115 10.09 -3.71 1.22
N VAL A 116 10.09 -2.82 2.20
CA VAL A 116 8.88 -2.11 2.64
C VAL A 116 8.91 -0.68 2.14
N LEU A 117 7.79 -0.24 1.57
CA LEU A 117 7.54 1.12 1.11
C LEU A 117 6.52 1.79 2.03
N SER A 118 6.78 3.06 2.34
CA SER A 118 5.79 3.94 2.98
C SER A 118 5.20 4.87 1.92
N PHE A 119 3.88 4.96 1.88
CA PHE A 119 3.15 5.92 1.06
C PHE A 119 2.60 7.09 1.90
N GLU A 120 3.21 7.35 3.06
CA GLU A 120 2.89 8.53 3.86
C GLU A 120 3.14 9.79 3.03
N ASP A 121 2.12 10.64 2.91
CA ASP A 121 2.14 11.85 2.07
C ASP A 121 2.47 11.61 0.58
N ALA A 122 2.29 10.38 0.10
CA ALA A 122 2.56 10.06 -1.31
C ALA A 122 1.60 10.81 -2.25
N PRO A 123 2.11 11.43 -3.33
CA PRO A 123 1.27 11.97 -4.39
C PRO A 123 0.41 10.90 -5.05
N LEU A 124 -0.81 11.27 -5.42
CA LEU A 124 -1.66 10.40 -6.25
C LEU A 124 -1.00 10.20 -7.61
N GLY A 125 -1.06 8.98 -8.14
CA GLY A 125 -0.47 8.68 -9.43
C GLY A 125 -0.05 7.23 -9.57
N THR A 126 0.74 6.96 -10.58
CA THR A 126 1.24 5.62 -10.90
C THR A 126 2.73 5.51 -10.63
N TYR A 127 3.11 4.40 -10.01
CA TYR A 127 4.47 4.08 -9.59
C TYR A 127 4.89 2.76 -10.26
N PRO A 128 5.27 2.79 -11.54
CA PRO A 128 5.66 1.60 -12.27
C PRO A 128 7.02 1.10 -11.78
N PHE A 129 7.15 -0.21 -11.71
CA PHE A 129 8.38 -0.87 -11.28
C PHE A 129 8.77 -2.02 -12.20
N ARG A 130 10.05 -2.36 -12.18
CA ARG A 130 10.64 -3.53 -12.81
C ARG A 130 11.22 -4.43 -11.74
N LEU A 131 11.10 -5.72 -11.98
CA LEU A 131 11.78 -6.74 -11.19
C LEU A 131 12.98 -7.24 -11.96
N ARG A 132 14.11 -7.28 -11.29
CA ARG A 132 15.34 -7.86 -11.80
C ARG A 132 15.75 -9.02 -10.93
N GLY A 133 16.38 -10.00 -11.54
CA GLY A 133 16.84 -11.19 -10.84
C GLY A 133 17.63 -12.11 -11.75
N ASN A 134 17.35 -13.39 -11.68
CA ASN A 134 18.10 -14.42 -12.41
C ASN A 134 17.55 -14.75 -13.81
N ARG A 135 16.39 -14.18 -14.15
CA ARG A 135 15.66 -14.43 -15.40
C ARG A 135 15.29 -13.13 -16.09
N GLU A 136 14.43 -13.23 -17.11
CA GLU A 136 13.89 -12.08 -17.80
C GLU A 136 13.18 -11.13 -16.82
N ASP A 137 13.35 -9.83 -16.99
CA ASP A 137 12.77 -8.79 -16.13
C ASP A 137 11.25 -8.88 -16.09
N GLY A 138 10.71 -8.81 -14.89
CA GLY A 138 9.28 -8.61 -14.65
C GLY A 138 8.90 -7.14 -14.58
N ARG A 139 7.59 -6.87 -14.57
CA ARG A 139 7.04 -5.51 -14.45
C ARG A 139 5.79 -5.52 -13.60
N GLY A 140 5.52 -4.37 -12.99
CA GLY A 140 4.27 -4.13 -12.29
C GLY A 140 4.03 -2.65 -12.07
N VAL A 141 2.91 -2.33 -11.43
CA VAL A 141 2.54 -0.95 -11.14
C VAL A 141 1.83 -0.85 -9.79
N ILE A 142 2.20 0.15 -9.01
CA ILE A 142 1.44 0.57 -7.84
C ILE A 142 0.66 1.83 -8.23
N VAL A 143 -0.60 1.89 -7.90
CA VAL A 143 -1.45 3.07 -8.11
C VAL A 143 -1.78 3.65 -6.74
N VAL A 144 -1.36 4.89 -6.50
CA VAL A 144 -1.78 5.64 -5.32
C VAL A 144 -3.05 6.40 -5.67
N ALA A 145 -4.16 5.99 -5.08
CA ALA A 145 -5.49 6.55 -5.33
C ALA A 145 -6.03 7.25 -4.07
N PRO A 146 -6.97 8.21 -4.22
CA PRO A 146 -7.57 8.85 -3.06
C PRO A 146 -8.36 7.84 -2.21
N PRO A 147 -8.54 8.10 -0.90
CA PRO A 147 -9.39 7.28 -0.05
C PRO A 147 -10.80 7.16 -0.64
N HIS A 148 -11.40 5.98 -0.52
CA HIS A 148 -12.80 5.77 -0.92
C HIS A 148 -13.71 6.70 -0.09
N GLY A 149 -14.47 7.57 -0.77
CA GLY A 149 -15.38 8.52 -0.12
C GLY A 149 -14.81 9.92 0.13
N ALA A 150 -13.61 10.24 -0.36
CA ALA A 150 -13.20 11.64 -0.45
C ALA A 150 -14.04 12.34 -1.53
N PRO A 151 -14.65 13.53 -1.21
CA PRO A 151 -15.47 14.28 -2.16
C PRO A 151 -14.64 14.84 -3.32
#